data_e14c0938bd4ab60f8e8219904a6b0cb6
#
_entry.id   e14c0938bd4ab60f8e8219904a6b0cb6
#
_cell.length_a   1.000
_cell.length_b   1.000
_cell.length_c   1.000
_cell.angle_alpha   90.00
_cell.angle_beta   90.00
_cell.angle_gamma   90.00
#
_symmetry.space_group_name_H-M   'P 1'
#
loop_
_entity.id
_entity.type
_entity.pdbx_description
1 polymer ?
#
loop_
_entity_poly.entity_id
_entity_poly.type
_entity_poly.pdbx_seq_one_letter_code
_entity_poly.pdbx_strand_id
1 'polypeptide(L)'
;MRRLSFTKGLSLGSRNRYSLVLFAIILTTVLSYADCFAQASPHGDINLDCTDCHTTGSWTELASPMKFDHSQTGFKLYGEHRNVACKECHAGLKFTNAPRDCFSCHQKNYDASATINHRIAGFGTDCIQCHAVDGMSWQSSFNHDLTQFPTRGAHDAVACLSCHVGNRYRGTPSECISCHLNEYNTAQNPNHIAAGFNTECAVCHRALTWQPAAFFPHPYFPIHAGDIHSPGVWKACTDCHVAQPNYSTFACINCHEHTESRMNSQHANVKGYVYQSSACYSCHPTGGG
;
A
#
# COMPACT_ATOMS: atom_id res chain seq x y z
N MET A 1 -59.13 -94.86 -11.94
CA MET A 1 -58.68 -95.79 -10.90
C MET A 1 -57.16 -95.75 -10.69
N ARG A 2 -56.69 -95.77 -9.51
CA ARG A 2 -55.35 -95.89 -8.97
C ARG A 2 -54.50 -94.59 -8.89
N ARG A 3 -54.47 -94.11 -7.67
CA ARG A 3 -53.45 -93.19 -7.12
C ARG A 3 -52.12 -93.95 -7.04
N LEU A 4 -51.04 -93.20 -7.31
CA LEU A 4 -49.71 -93.57 -6.79
C LEU A 4 -49.03 -92.31 -6.23
N SER A 5 -48.93 -92.37 -4.95
CA SER A 5 -48.15 -91.40 -4.10
C SER A 5 -46.70 -91.80 -4.15
N PHE A 6 -45.80 -90.83 -4.46
CA PHE A 6 -44.36 -91.02 -4.24
C PHE A 6 -43.82 -89.81 -3.47
N THR A 7 -43.69 -89.99 -2.20
CA THR A 7 -42.87 -89.12 -1.33
C THR A 7 -41.47 -89.65 -1.27
N LYS A 8 -40.53 -89.02 -1.91
CA LYS A 8 -39.11 -89.25 -1.65
C LYS A 8 -38.61 -88.16 -0.72
N GLY A 9 -38.42 -88.50 0.53
CA GLY A 9 -37.70 -87.67 1.50
C GLY A 9 -36.19 -87.64 1.14
N LEU A 10 -35.64 -86.46 0.85
CA LEU A 10 -34.21 -86.25 0.74
C LEU A 10 -33.68 -86.14 2.20
N SER A 11 -33.05 -87.16 2.67
CA SER A 11 -32.24 -87.13 3.87
C SER A 11 -30.88 -86.46 3.49
N LEU A 12 -30.70 -85.18 3.80
CA LEU A 12 -29.38 -84.59 3.78
C LEU A 12 -28.55 -85.14 4.94
N GLY A 13 -27.51 -85.87 4.59
CA GLY A 13 -26.56 -86.48 5.53
C GLY A 13 -25.98 -85.40 6.47
N SER A 14 -25.80 -85.79 7.77
CA SER A 14 -25.30 -84.95 8.85
C SER A 14 -24.01 -84.13 8.53
N ARG A 15 -23.17 -84.66 7.67
CA ARG A 15 -21.93 -84.01 7.23
C ARG A 15 -22.15 -82.70 6.46
N ASN A 16 -23.23 -82.59 5.73
CA ASN A 16 -23.51 -81.38 4.93
C ASN A 16 -24.09 -80.25 5.77
N ARG A 17 -24.70 -80.53 6.91
CA ARG A 17 -25.25 -79.52 7.85
C ARG A 17 -24.15 -78.74 8.58
N TYR A 18 -23.09 -79.43 9.02
CA TYR A 18 -21.95 -78.77 9.65
C TYR A 18 -21.16 -77.92 8.68
N SER A 19 -21.02 -78.33 7.42
CA SER A 19 -20.38 -77.53 6.39
C SER A 19 -21.14 -76.26 6.06
N LEU A 20 -22.44 -76.29 5.97
CA LEU A 20 -23.29 -75.12 5.78
C LEU A 20 -23.27 -74.16 6.93
N VAL A 21 -23.29 -74.66 8.19
CA VAL A 21 -23.20 -73.84 9.39
C VAL A 21 -21.82 -73.19 9.49
N LEU A 22 -20.75 -73.93 9.21
CA LEU A 22 -19.37 -73.35 9.20
C LEU A 22 -19.25 -72.25 8.11
N PHE A 23 -19.79 -72.51 6.93
CA PHE A 23 -19.77 -71.52 5.84
C PHE A 23 -20.58 -70.29 6.18
N ALA A 24 -21.74 -70.40 6.83
CA ALA A 24 -22.53 -69.28 7.30
C ALA A 24 -21.81 -68.51 8.39
N ILE A 25 -21.16 -69.16 9.34
CA ILE A 25 -20.35 -68.51 10.40
C ILE A 25 -19.15 -67.76 9.78
N ILE A 26 -18.44 -68.35 8.85
CA ILE A 26 -17.31 -67.70 8.17
C ILE A 26 -17.83 -66.53 7.36
N LEU A 27 -18.95 -66.65 6.65
CA LEU A 27 -19.52 -65.58 5.84
C LEU A 27 -20.00 -64.43 6.73
N THR A 28 -20.64 -64.72 7.87
CA THR A 28 -21.09 -63.65 8.83
C THR A 28 -19.89 -62.95 9.49
N THR A 29 -18.84 -63.72 9.83
CA THR A 29 -17.61 -63.09 10.39
C THR A 29 -16.90 -62.26 9.33
N VAL A 30 -16.78 -62.68 8.11
CA VAL A 30 -16.16 -61.92 7.00
C VAL A 30 -16.98 -60.66 6.66
N LEU A 31 -18.32 -60.77 6.64
CA LEU A 31 -19.21 -59.60 6.49
C LEU A 31 -19.11 -58.59 7.63
N SER A 32 -18.96 -59.07 8.88
CA SER A 32 -18.79 -58.22 10.07
C SER A 32 -17.41 -57.51 10.10
N TYR A 33 -16.39 -58.12 9.44
CA TYR A 33 -15.09 -57.44 9.29
C TYR A 33 -15.09 -56.41 8.15
N ALA A 34 -15.97 -56.55 7.15
CA ALA A 34 -16.03 -55.60 6.03
C ALA A 34 -16.57 -54.23 6.40
N ASP A 35 -17.46 -54.16 7.42
CA ASP A 35 -18.03 -52.87 7.86
C ASP A 35 -17.07 -52.05 8.71
N CYS A 36 -15.90 -52.63 9.12
CA CYS A 36 -14.94 -51.93 9.96
C CYS A 36 -13.90 -51.11 9.18
N PHE A 37 -13.90 -51.16 7.84
CA PHE A 37 -12.80 -50.59 7.04
C PHE A 37 -13.12 -49.33 6.25
N ALA A 38 -14.26 -48.71 6.40
CA ALA A 38 -14.61 -47.57 5.60
C ALA A 38 -15.46 -46.51 6.29
N GLN A 39 -15.15 -46.12 7.51
CA GLN A 39 -15.63 -44.83 7.98
C GLN A 39 -14.73 -43.75 7.38
N ALA A 40 -15.19 -43.11 6.32
CA ALA A 40 -14.54 -41.92 5.80
C ALA A 40 -14.38 -40.91 6.93
N SER A 41 -13.20 -40.29 7.03
CA SER A 41 -12.95 -39.27 8.04
C SER A 41 -14.09 -38.23 8.08
N PRO A 42 -14.67 -37.94 9.24
CA PRO A 42 -15.69 -36.89 9.35
C PRO A 42 -15.13 -35.51 8.92
N HIS A 43 -13.81 -35.38 8.88
CA HIS A 43 -13.10 -34.14 8.54
C HIS A 43 -12.72 -33.99 7.06
N GLY A 44 -13.17 -34.92 6.22
CA GLY A 44 -12.80 -34.97 4.81
C GLY A 44 -11.57 -35.84 4.56
N ASP A 45 -11.05 -35.80 3.35
CA ASP A 45 -9.87 -36.55 2.96
C ASP A 45 -8.60 -35.78 3.39
N ILE A 46 -8.16 -36.02 4.62
CA ILE A 46 -6.98 -35.41 5.23
C ILE A 46 -5.89 -36.48 5.44
N ASN A 47 -4.67 -36.12 5.12
CA ASN A 47 -3.50 -36.97 5.35
C ASN A 47 -2.79 -36.58 6.67
N LEU A 48 -3.53 -36.68 7.79
CA LEU A 48 -3.05 -36.39 9.13
C LEU A 48 -3.42 -37.57 10.04
N ASP A 49 -2.59 -37.81 11.05
CA ASP A 49 -2.91 -38.80 12.09
C ASP A 49 -4.00 -38.23 13.01
N CYS A 50 -4.97 -39.05 13.38
CA CYS A 50 -6.04 -38.64 14.27
C CYS A 50 -5.49 -38.13 15.61
N THR A 51 -4.38 -38.67 16.06
CA THR A 51 -3.70 -38.29 17.33
C THR A 51 -2.93 -36.97 17.23
N ASP A 52 -2.84 -36.35 16.06
CA ASP A 52 -2.26 -35.03 15.96
C ASP A 52 -3.20 -33.96 16.53
N CYS A 53 -4.51 -34.25 16.52
CA CYS A 53 -5.55 -33.35 17.03
C CYS A 53 -6.30 -33.93 18.24
N HIS A 54 -6.55 -35.24 18.29
CA HIS A 54 -7.38 -35.88 19.31
C HIS A 54 -6.56 -36.66 20.34
N THR A 55 -7.13 -36.80 21.54
CA THR A 55 -6.58 -37.72 22.55
C THR A 55 -7.10 -39.14 22.33
N THR A 56 -6.37 -40.15 22.80
CA THR A 56 -6.83 -41.54 22.71
C THR A 56 -7.98 -41.84 23.70
N GLY A 57 -8.27 -40.94 24.63
CA GLY A 57 -9.33 -41.09 25.60
C GLY A 57 -10.68 -40.48 25.20
N SER A 58 -10.67 -39.56 24.25
CA SER A 58 -11.89 -38.84 23.79
C SER A 58 -11.72 -38.27 22.37
N TRP A 59 -12.71 -38.51 21.52
CA TRP A 59 -12.79 -37.92 20.17
C TRP A 59 -13.33 -36.49 20.16
N THR A 60 -13.89 -36.02 21.26
CA THR A 60 -14.42 -34.66 21.39
C THR A 60 -13.43 -33.73 22.09
N GLU A 61 -12.43 -34.30 22.77
CA GLU A 61 -11.39 -33.54 23.45
C GLU A 61 -10.14 -33.45 22.56
N LEU A 62 -9.68 -32.25 22.38
CA LEU A 62 -8.45 -31.99 21.60
C LEU A 62 -7.20 -32.19 22.48
N ALA A 63 -6.16 -32.69 21.85
CA ALA A 63 -4.86 -32.81 22.51
C ALA A 63 -4.30 -31.43 22.86
N SER A 64 -3.73 -31.32 24.08
CA SER A 64 -3.07 -30.10 24.52
C SER A 64 -1.66 -30.42 25.04
N PRO A 65 -0.60 -29.97 24.39
CA PRO A 65 -0.60 -29.19 23.12
C PRO A 65 -1.00 -30.06 21.92
N MET A 66 -1.65 -29.42 20.94
CA MET A 66 -1.94 -30.03 19.64
C MET A 66 -0.63 -30.19 18.85
N LYS A 67 -0.44 -31.31 18.18
CA LYS A 67 0.76 -31.53 17.34
C LYS A 67 0.68 -30.88 15.97
N PHE A 68 -0.55 -30.62 15.48
CA PHE A 68 -0.77 -29.97 14.20
C PHE A 68 -0.51 -28.46 14.30
N ASP A 69 0.23 -27.92 13.32
CA ASP A 69 0.50 -26.49 13.17
C ASP A 69 0.23 -26.05 11.71
N HIS A 70 -0.52 -24.97 11.54
CA HIS A 70 -0.79 -24.39 10.23
C HIS A 70 0.45 -23.88 9.49
N SER A 71 1.61 -23.75 10.16
CA SER A 71 2.87 -23.46 9.48
C SER A 71 3.26 -24.54 8.45
N GLN A 72 2.70 -25.74 8.60
CA GLN A 72 2.90 -26.87 7.69
C GLN A 72 1.98 -26.83 6.46
N THR A 73 1.06 -25.87 6.44
CA THR A 73 0.10 -25.66 5.33
C THR A 73 0.48 -24.44 4.49
N GLY A 74 -0.21 -24.22 3.40
CA GLY A 74 -0.02 -23.00 2.59
C GLY A 74 -0.69 -21.75 3.20
N PHE A 75 -1.24 -21.83 4.42
CA PHE A 75 -1.89 -20.71 5.12
C PHE A 75 -1.45 -20.65 6.58
N LYS A 76 -0.34 -19.96 6.82
CA LYS A 76 0.16 -19.74 8.17
C LYS A 76 -0.71 -18.75 8.93
N LEU A 77 -1.10 -19.06 10.16
CA LEU A 77 -1.92 -18.18 10.99
C LEU A 77 -1.05 -17.08 11.62
N TYR A 78 -1.50 -15.83 11.51
CA TYR A 78 -0.88 -14.64 12.11
C TYR A 78 -1.92 -13.86 12.93
N GLY A 79 -1.45 -13.09 13.89
CA GLY A 79 -2.29 -12.18 14.68
C GLY A 79 -3.56 -12.85 15.20
N GLU A 80 -4.69 -12.22 14.99
CA GLU A 80 -6.00 -12.71 15.45
C GLU A 80 -6.43 -14.03 14.82
N HIS A 81 -5.93 -14.40 13.65
CA HIS A 81 -6.24 -15.71 13.07
C HIS A 81 -5.77 -16.89 13.91
N ARG A 82 -4.80 -16.69 14.82
CA ARG A 82 -4.36 -17.73 15.76
C ARG A 82 -5.39 -18.05 16.84
N ASN A 83 -6.29 -17.11 17.10
CA ASN A 83 -7.24 -17.15 18.21
C ASN A 83 -8.63 -17.60 17.78
N VAL A 84 -8.87 -17.77 16.47
CA VAL A 84 -10.17 -18.20 15.96
C VAL A 84 -10.36 -19.71 16.08
N ALA A 85 -11.61 -20.16 16.35
CA ALA A 85 -11.92 -21.58 16.41
C ALA A 85 -11.83 -22.22 15.00
N CYS A 86 -11.44 -23.50 14.97
CA CYS A 86 -11.26 -24.25 13.72
C CYS A 86 -12.46 -24.13 12.77
N LYS A 87 -13.68 -24.20 13.31
CA LYS A 87 -14.95 -24.17 12.57
C LYS A 87 -15.22 -22.83 11.85
N GLU A 88 -14.57 -21.74 12.26
CA GLU A 88 -14.75 -20.42 11.64
C GLU A 88 -14.11 -20.38 10.23
N CYS A 89 -13.06 -21.16 10.04
CA CYS A 89 -12.39 -21.32 8.74
C CYS A 89 -12.82 -22.62 8.05
N HIS A 90 -13.04 -23.68 8.82
CA HIS A 90 -13.34 -25.02 8.34
C HIS A 90 -14.81 -25.36 8.57
N ALA A 91 -15.67 -24.92 7.66
CA ALA A 91 -17.11 -25.16 7.75
C ALA A 91 -17.44 -26.65 7.89
N GLY A 92 -18.24 -26.98 8.93
CA GLY A 92 -18.55 -28.37 9.26
C GLY A 92 -17.36 -29.20 9.65
N LEU A 93 -16.27 -28.57 10.12
CA LEU A 93 -14.99 -29.21 10.47
C LEU A 93 -14.41 -30.02 9.31
N LYS A 94 -14.64 -29.59 8.06
CA LYS A 94 -13.97 -30.12 6.88
C LYS A 94 -12.67 -29.37 6.68
N PHE A 95 -11.55 -30.09 6.80
CA PHE A 95 -10.20 -29.47 6.75
C PHE A 95 -9.61 -29.40 5.34
N THR A 96 -10.33 -29.90 4.34
CA THR A 96 -9.98 -29.78 2.93
C THR A 96 -10.67 -28.56 2.31
N ASN A 97 -9.97 -27.92 1.35
CA ASN A 97 -10.55 -26.86 0.49
C ASN A 97 -11.02 -25.58 1.23
N ALA A 98 -10.48 -25.26 2.39
CA ALA A 98 -10.70 -23.96 3.01
C ALA A 98 -10.14 -22.85 2.08
N PRO A 99 -10.90 -21.75 1.84
CA PRO A 99 -10.39 -20.61 1.11
C PRO A 99 -9.11 -20.05 1.74
N ARG A 100 -8.18 -19.59 0.91
CA ARG A 100 -6.90 -19.03 1.38
C ARG A 100 -6.76 -17.54 1.07
N ASP A 101 -7.66 -17.00 0.26
CA ASP A 101 -7.68 -15.58 -0.04
C ASP A 101 -8.45 -14.78 1.03
N CYS A 102 -7.99 -13.56 1.26
CA CYS A 102 -8.57 -12.70 2.29
C CYS A 102 -10.04 -12.39 2.02
N PHE A 103 -10.38 -12.15 0.76
CA PHE A 103 -11.71 -11.68 0.36
C PHE A 103 -12.80 -12.70 0.64
N SER A 104 -12.53 -13.99 0.49
CA SER A 104 -13.50 -15.07 0.75
C SER A 104 -14.08 -15.04 2.17
N CYS A 105 -13.30 -14.57 3.14
CA CYS A 105 -13.74 -14.45 4.53
C CYS A 105 -14.08 -13.00 4.90
N HIS A 106 -13.36 -12.02 4.33
CA HIS A 106 -13.44 -10.61 4.69
C HIS A 106 -14.25 -9.74 3.71
N GLN A 107 -15.09 -10.35 2.86
CA GLN A 107 -15.95 -9.61 1.93
C GLN A 107 -16.80 -8.54 2.63
N LYS A 108 -17.37 -8.86 3.80
CA LYS A 108 -18.18 -7.91 4.56
C LYS A 108 -17.37 -6.70 5.04
N ASN A 109 -16.12 -6.93 5.46
CA ASN A 109 -15.22 -5.86 5.88
C ASN A 109 -14.85 -4.97 4.68
N TYR A 110 -14.55 -5.57 3.53
CA TYR A 110 -14.28 -4.87 2.28
C TYR A 110 -15.47 -4.00 1.84
N ASP A 111 -16.69 -4.52 1.91
CA ASP A 111 -17.92 -3.83 1.49
C ASP A 111 -18.34 -2.73 2.48
N ALA A 112 -18.09 -2.93 3.79
CA ALA A 112 -18.49 -2.01 4.85
C ALA A 112 -17.44 -0.93 5.17
N SER A 113 -16.31 -0.95 4.50
CA SER A 113 -15.24 0.03 4.74
C SER A 113 -15.71 1.45 4.43
N ALA A 114 -15.76 2.31 5.47
CA ALA A 114 -16.31 3.65 5.39
C ALA A 114 -15.25 4.72 5.07
N THR A 115 -14.05 4.59 5.63
CA THR A 115 -12.99 5.60 5.47
C THR A 115 -12.43 5.59 4.05
N ILE A 116 -12.17 4.39 3.51
CA ILE A 116 -11.78 4.18 2.12
C ILE A 116 -12.76 3.16 1.56
N ASN A 117 -13.68 3.61 0.74
CA ASN A 117 -14.64 2.70 0.10
C ASN A 117 -13.95 1.95 -1.04
N HIS A 118 -13.60 0.69 -0.80
CA HIS A 118 -12.85 -0.13 -1.74
C HIS A 118 -13.55 -0.32 -3.08
N ARG A 119 -14.89 -0.46 -3.08
CA ARG A 119 -15.66 -0.62 -4.33
C ARG A 119 -15.69 0.66 -5.16
N ILE A 120 -15.96 1.80 -4.52
CA ILE A 120 -15.98 3.10 -5.22
C ILE A 120 -14.57 3.44 -5.70
N ALA A 121 -13.55 3.15 -4.90
CA ALA A 121 -12.14 3.34 -5.25
C ALA A 121 -11.68 2.43 -6.40
N GLY A 122 -12.44 1.38 -6.72
CA GLY A 122 -12.06 0.40 -7.75
C GLY A 122 -10.86 -0.46 -7.37
N PHE A 123 -10.65 -0.68 -6.07
CA PHE A 123 -9.58 -1.56 -5.60
C PHE A 123 -9.92 -3.02 -5.87
N GLY A 124 -8.90 -3.81 -6.18
CA GLY A 124 -9.01 -5.26 -6.31
C GLY A 124 -9.04 -5.95 -4.95
N THR A 125 -9.09 -7.27 -4.99
CA THR A 125 -9.13 -8.14 -3.80
C THR A 125 -7.75 -8.64 -3.36
N ASP A 126 -6.68 -8.10 -3.93
CA ASP A 126 -5.31 -8.35 -3.48
C ASP A 126 -4.99 -7.38 -2.31
N CYS A 127 -5.44 -7.78 -1.13
CA CYS A 127 -5.43 -6.94 0.07
C CYS A 127 -4.02 -6.61 0.58
N ILE A 128 -3.04 -7.50 0.30
CA ILE A 128 -1.66 -7.36 0.79
C ILE A 128 -0.90 -6.19 0.16
N GLN A 129 -1.39 -5.62 -0.93
CA GLN A 129 -0.81 -4.42 -1.52
C GLN A 129 -0.89 -3.21 -0.59
N CYS A 130 -1.85 -3.21 0.33
CA CYS A 130 -2.11 -2.09 1.23
C CYS A 130 -2.18 -2.50 2.70
N HIS A 131 -2.58 -3.74 3.00
CA HIS A 131 -2.76 -4.22 4.36
C HIS A 131 -1.65 -5.20 4.77
N ALA A 132 -1.17 -5.05 5.98
CA ALA A 132 -0.18 -5.97 6.53
C ALA A 132 -0.81 -7.33 6.87
N VAL A 133 -0.06 -8.42 6.62
CA VAL A 133 -0.52 -9.80 6.87
C VAL A 133 -0.30 -10.22 8.32
N ASP A 134 0.27 -9.36 9.15
CA ASP A 134 0.52 -9.66 10.57
C ASP A 134 -0.76 -9.87 11.40
N GLY A 135 -1.91 -9.50 10.82
CA GLY A 135 -3.23 -9.76 11.39
C GLY A 135 -3.55 -8.95 12.65
N MET A 136 -2.75 -7.92 12.96
CA MET A 136 -2.96 -7.10 14.15
C MET A 136 -3.95 -5.96 13.92
N SER A 137 -4.05 -5.46 12.70
CA SER A 137 -5.00 -4.41 12.34
C SER A 137 -5.22 -4.33 10.84
N TRP A 138 -6.37 -3.73 10.44
CA TRP A 138 -6.66 -3.38 9.05
C TRP A 138 -6.08 -2.02 8.65
N GLN A 139 -5.11 -1.48 9.38
CA GLN A 139 -4.46 -0.25 8.97
C GLN A 139 -3.70 -0.47 7.67
N SER A 140 -3.90 0.42 6.72
CA SER A 140 -3.19 0.36 5.45
C SER A 140 -1.92 1.20 5.51
N SER A 141 -0.87 0.71 4.87
CA SER A 141 0.38 1.43 4.64
C SER A 141 0.66 1.48 3.14
N PHE A 142 -0.05 2.34 2.42
CA PHE A 142 0.24 2.53 1.00
C PHE A 142 1.48 3.40 0.82
N ASN A 143 2.44 2.92 0.05
CA ASN A 143 3.66 3.65 -0.25
C ASN A 143 3.51 4.46 -1.54
N HIS A 144 3.36 5.78 -1.42
CA HIS A 144 3.29 6.70 -2.55
C HIS A 144 4.61 6.83 -3.33
N ASP A 145 5.74 6.38 -2.78
CA ASP A 145 7.01 6.37 -3.51
C ASP A 145 6.98 5.48 -4.76
N LEU A 146 6.02 4.56 -4.82
CA LEU A 146 5.78 3.69 -5.97
C LEU A 146 4.86 4.31 -7.02
N THR A 147 4.43 5.56 -6.83
CA THR A 147 3.51 6.28 -7.72
C THR A 147 4.21 7.41 -8.46
N GLN A 148 3.47 8.06 -9.37
CA GLN A 148 3.93 9.27 -10.06
C GLN A 148 3.97 10.51 -9.15
N PHE A 149 3.37 10.43 -7.95
CA PHE A 149 3.35 11.50 -6.96
C PHE A 149 3.84 10.98 -5.61
N PRO A 150 5.15 10.84 -5.41
CA PRO A 150 5.71 10.55 -4.10
C PRO A 150 5.37 11.68 -3.14
N THR A 151 4.68 11.37 -2.04
CA THR A 151 4.40 12.37 -1.02
C THR A 151 5.69 12.80 -0.34
N ARG A 152 5.84 14.12 -0.09
CA ARG A 152 7.00 14.71 0.57
C ARG A 152 6.59 15.93 1.37
N GLY A 153 7.28 16.17 2.48
CA GLY A 153 7.07 17.37 3.29
C GLY A 153 5.66 17.48 3.83
N ALA A 154 4.98 18.59 3.56
CA ALA A 154 3.61 18.79 4.02
C ALA A 154 2.61 17.77 3.49
N HIS A 155 2.87 17.17 2.32
CA HIS A 155 1.99 16.18 1.72
C HIS A 155 2.00 14.83 2.47
N ASP A 156 3.04 14.51 3.24
CA ASP A 156 3.10 13.26 4.02
C ASP A 156 2.06 13.18 5.14
N ALA A 157 1.65 14.34 5.63
CA ALA A 157 0.69 14.45 6.74
C ALA A 157 -0.76 14.66 6.28
N VAL A 158 -1.02 14.72 4.98
CA VAL A 158 -2.35 15.02 4.43
C VAL A 158 -3.22 13.76 4.43
N ALA A 159 -4.47 13.88 4.86
CA ALA A 159 -5.42 12.76 4.82
C ALA A 159 -5.67 12.30 3.37
N CYS A 160 -5.81 10.99 3.18
CA CYS A 160 -5.99 10.37 1.85
C CYS A 160 -7.07 11.08 1.00
N LEU A 161 -8.24 11.38 1.60
CA LEU A 161 -9.37 11.98 0.90
C LEU A 161 -9.20 13.46 0.56
N SER A 162 -8.17 14.13 1.07
CA SER A 162 -7.84 15.51 0.67
C SER A 162 -7.31 15.56 -0.76
N CYS A 163 -6.63 14.50 -1.18
CA CYS A 163 -6.16 14.36 -2.56
C CYS A 163 -7.10 13.48 -3.40
N HIS A 164 -7.63 12.42 -2.79
CA HIS A 164 -8.51 11.44 -3.44
C HIS A 164 -9.99 11.76 -3.22
N VAL A 165 -10.41 12.91 -3.72
CA VAL A 165 -11.79 13.42 -3.55
C VAL A 165 -12.80 12.41 -4.10
N GLY A 166 -13.83 12.09 -3.31
CA GLY A 166 -14.87 11.14 -3.70
C GLY A 166 -14.38 9.70 -3.80
N ASN A 167 -13.33 9.33 -3.06
CA ASN A 167 -12.71 8.01 -3.11
C ASN A 167 -12.13 7.61 -4.48
N ARG A 168 -11.73 8.59 -5.28
CA ARG A 168 -11.11 8.35 -6.59
C ARG A 168 -9.59 8.28 -6.44
N TYR A 169 -9.04 7.09 -6.46
CA TYR A 169 -7.61 6.85 -6.28
C TYR A 169 -6.85 6.74 -7.60
N ARG A 170 -7.54 6.40 -8.68
CA ARG A 170 -6.94 6.36 -10.03
C ARG A 170 -7.23 7.65 -10.77
N GLY A 171 -6.21 8.16 -11.47
CA GLY A 171 -6.33 9.39 -12.25
C GLY A 171 -6.42 10.66 -11.40
N THR A 172 -5.95 10.62 -10.15
CA THR A 172 -5.69 11.83 -9.37
C THR A 172 -4.56 12.59 -10.07
N PRO A 173 -4.76 13.89 -10.36
CA PRO A 173 -3.71 14.70 -10.98
C PRO A 173 -2.46 14.77 -10.10
N SER A 174 -1.29 14.78 -10.73
CA SER A 174 0.01 14.87 -10.05
C SER A 174 0.68 16.23 -10.19
N GLU A 175 0.17 17.09 -11.07
CA GLU A 175 0.70 18.43 -11.29
C GLU A 175 0.32 19.36 -10.13
N CYS A 176 1.29 20.12 -9.64
CA CYS A 176 1.10 21.06 -8.52
C CYS A 176 -0.10 22.00 -8.73
N ILE A 177 -0.23 22.54 -9.95
CA ILE A 177 -1.28 23.50 -10.29
C ILE A 177 -2.70 22.92 -10.21
N SER A 178 -2.85 21.60 -10.35
CA SER A 178 -4.17 20.94 -10.28
C SER A 178 -4.83 21.09 -8.91
N CYS A 179 -4.02 21.27 -7.87
CA CYS A 179 -4.48 21.48 -6.50
C CYS A 179 -4.19 22.91 -6.02
N HIS A 180 -3.09 23.52 -6.48
CA HIS A 180 -2.58 24.82 -6.01
C HIS A 180 -2.85 25.98 -6.97
N LEU A 181 -3.91 25.88 -7.79
CA LEU A 181 -4.29 26.96 -8.72
C LEU A 181 -4.65 28.26 -8.00
N ASN A 182 -5.32 28.16 -6.85
CA ASN A 182 -5.69 29.34 -6.07
C ASN A 182 -4.46 30.07 -5.52
N GLU A 183 -3.50 29.33 -4.96
CA GLU A 183 -2.26 29.88 -4.43
C GLU A 183 -1.43 30.53 -5.54
N TYR A 184 -1.36 29.90 -6.71
CA TYR A 184 -0.70 30.48 -7.88
C TYR A 184 -1.37 31.80 -8.32
N ASN A 185 -2.69 31.84 -8.39
CA ASN A 185 -3.44 33.01 -8.84
C ASN A 185 -3.40 34.18 -7.83
N THR A 186 -3.28 33.89 -6.54
CA THR A 186 -3.31 34.89 -5.47
C THR A 186 -1.93 35.30 -4.96
N ALA A 187 -0.87 34.67 -5.43
CA ALA A 187 0.50 35.01 -5.08
C ALA A 187 0.82 36.48 -5.41
N GLN A 188 1.45 37.19 -4.47
CA GLN A 188 1.76 38.62 -4.62
C GLN A 188 3.27 38.91 -4.62
N ASN A 189 4.07 38.02 -4.07
CA ASN A 189 5.51 38.23 -3.98
C ASN A 189 6.30 36.95 -4.32
N PRO A 190 6.62 36.76 -5.61
CA PRO A 190 6.21 37.54 -6.79
C PRO A 190 4.74 37.26 -7.20
N ASN A 191 4.13 38.21 -7.90
CA ASN A 191 2.84 37.98 -8.55
C ASN A 191 3.09 37.10 -9.79
N HIS A 192 2.70 35.83 -9.73
CA HIS A 192 3.01 34.84 -10.74
C HIS A 192 2.37 35.16 -12.10
N ILE A 193 1.09 35.60 -12.07
CA ILE A 193 0.35 35.93 -13.30
C ILE A 193 0.90 37.19 -13.95
N ALA A 194 1.07 38.26 -13.16
CA ALA A 194 1.57 39.52 -13.72
C ALA A 194 3.02 39.39 -14.22
N ALA A 195 3.83 38.53 -13.60
CA ALA A 195 5.21 38.23 -14.04
C ALA A 195 5.28 37.29 -15.23
N GLY A 196 4.16 36.67 -15.62
CA GLY A 196 4.14 35.70 -16.71
C GLY A 196 4.86 34.39 -16.41
N PHE A 197 4.94 34.01 -15.15
CA PHE A 197 5.54 32.74 -14.79
C PHE A 197 4.65 31.59 -15.24
N ASN A 198 5.27 30.52 -15.68
CA ASN A 198 4.56 29.30 -16.04
C ASN A 198 4.19 28.47 -14.80
N THR A 199 3.50 27.36 -15.02
CA THR A 199 3.04 26.45 -13.96
C THR A 199 4.04 25.35 -13.61
N GLU A 200 5.28 25.46 -14.06
CA GLU A 200 6.39 24.56 -13.72
C GLU A 200 6.95 24.91 -12.34
N CYS A 201 6.14 24.72 -11.31
CA CYS A 201 6.42 25.18 -9.93
C CYS A 201 7.76 24.67 -9.38
N ALA A 202 8.17 23.47 -9.77
CA ALA A 202 9.40 22.83 -9.32
C ALA A 202 10.70 23.54 -9.76
N VAL A 203 10.60 24.47 -10.72
CA VAL A 203 11.73 25.30 -11.13
C VAL A 203 12.18 26.22 -9.99
N CYS A 204 11.21 26.70 -9.20
CA CYS A 204 11.47 27.64 -8.11
C CYS A 204 11.16 27.08 -6.73
N HIS A 205 10.19 26.17 -6.62
CA HIS A 205 9.70 25.64 -5.34
C HIS A 205 10.13 24.19 -5.11
N ARG A 206 10.28 23.82 -3.83
CA ARG A 206 10.55 22.46 -3.39
C ARG A 206 9.43 21.99 -2.48
N ALA A 207 8.98 20.74 -2.61
CA ALA A 207 7.92 20.18 -1.77
C ALA A 207 8.27 20.19 -0.25
N LEU A 208 9.56 20.06 0.09
CA LEU A 208 10.04 20.13 1.48
C LEU A 208 10.16 21.56 2.01
N THR A 209 10.50 22.51 1.13
CA THR A 209 10.74 23.91 1.48
C THR A 209 10.12 24.81 0.43
N TRP A 210 8.79 24.99 0.55
CA TRP A 210 8.05 25.81 -0.43
C TRP A 210 8.51 27.26 -0.47
N GLN A 211 8.87 27.80 0.69
CA GLN A 211 9.43 29.14 0.84
C GLN A 211 10.72 29.07 1.66
N PRO A 212 11.76 29.89 1.31
CA PRO A 212 11.79 30.76 0.14
C PRO A 212 11.87 29.97 -1.16
N ALA A 213 11.27 30.52 -2.23
CA ALA A 213 11.48 30.00 -3.57
C ALA A 213 12.94 30.25 -3.98
N ALA A 214 13.53 29.29 -4.69
CA ALA A 214 14.90 29.38 -5.16
C ALA A 214 14.96 29.08 -6.65
N PHE A 215 15.24 30.09 -7.45
CA PHE A 215 15.43 29.91 -8.89
C PHE A 215 16.90 29.53 -9.17
N PHE A 216 17.16 28.26 -9.39
CA PHE A 216 18.49 27.76 -9.74
C PHE A 216 18.46 26.93 -11.04
N PRO A 217 19.38 27.17 -11.96
CA PRO A 217 20.37 28.26 -11.95
C PRO A 217 19.71 29.61 -12.28
N HIS A 218 20.21 30.69 -11.70
CA HIS A 218 19.87 32.06 -12.10
C HIS A 218 20.83 32.45 -13.24
N PRO A 219 20.44 32.26 -14.51
CA PRO A 219 21.42 32.18 -15.62
C PRO A 219 22.05 33.51 -16.00
N TYR A 220 21.38 34.59 -15.62
CA TYR A 220 21.85 35.93 -16.00
C TYR A 220 22.79 36.55 -14.97
N PHE A 221 22.64 36.18 -13.72
CA PHE A 221 23.46 36.64 -12.63
C PHE A 221 23.59 35.54 -11.59
N PRO A 222 24.76 34.98 -11.39
CA PRO A 222 24.92 33.83 -10.49
C PRO A 222 24.66 34.23 -9.04
N ILE A 223 23.72 33.49 -8.43
CA ILE A 223 23.37 33.60 -7.02
C ILE A 223 23.81 32.28 -6.36
N HIS A 224 25.01 32.26 -5.80
CA HIS A 224 25.57 31.04 -5.23
C HIS A 224 25.62 31.10 -3.70
N ALA A 225 25.45 29.92 -3.07
CA ALA A 225 25.65 29.81 -1.63
C ALA A 225 27.12 30.12 -1.27
N GLY A 226 27.34 31.02 -0.30
CA GLY A 226 28.69 31.43 0.15
C GLY A 226 29.19 32.72 -0.47
N ASP A 227 28.55 33.26 -1.50
CA ASP A 227 28.90 34.55 -2.08
C ASP A 227 28.18 35.71 -1.40
N ILE A 228 28.61 36.95 -1.66
CA ILE A 228 27.95 38.17 -1.18
C ILE A 228 26.54 38.32 -1.69
N HIS A 229 26.15 37.64 -2.76
CA HIS A 229 24.83 37.58 -3.31
C HIS A 229 24.12 36.25 -2.99
N SER A 230 24.60 35.53 -1.98
CA SER A 230 24.04 34.22 -1.61
C SER A 230 22.61 34.30 -1.05
N PRO A 231 21.84 33.22 -1.16
CA PRO A 231 20.55 33.10 -0.46
C PRO A 231 20.76 33.34 1.05
N GLY A 232 19.97 34.29 1.62
CA GLY A 232 20.08 34.71 3.01
C GLY A 232 20.58 36.13 3.20
N VAL A 233 21.31 36.71 2.25
CA VAL A 233 21.60 38.14 2.17
C VAL A 233 20.37 38.89 1.65
N TRP A 234 19.65 38.29 0.71
CA TRP A 234 18.36 38.75 0.20
C TRP A 234 17.23 37.79 0.63
N LYS A 235 15.99 38.30 0.72
CA LYS A 235 14.84 37.54 1.22
C LYS A 235 13.77 37.32 0.16
N ALA A 236 13.74 38.16 -0.86
CA ALA A 236 12.73 38.10 -1.91
C ALA A 236 13.34 38.48 -3.27
N CYS A 237 12.76 37.96 -4.35
CA CYS A 237 13.15 38.34 -5.71
C CYS A 237 13.08 39.86 -5.92
N THR A 238 12.18 40.53 -5.20
CA THR A 238 11.93 41.97 -5.24
C THR A 238 13.03 42.81 -4.60
N ASP A 239 13.95 42.22 -3.88
CA ASP A 239 15.11 42.95 -3.34
C ASP A 239 16.05 43.41 -4.48
N CYS A 240 16.09 42.65 -5.56
CA CYS A 240 16.84 42.99 -6.76
C CYS A 240 15.93 43.43 -7.91
N HIS A 241 14.78 42.78 -8.11
CA HIS A 241 13.85 43.06 -9.21
C HIS A 241 12.79 44.08 -8.77
N VAL A 242 13.08 45.38 -8.99
CA VAL A 242 12.32 46.50 -8.44
C VAL A 242 11.17 46.98 -9.29
N ALA A 243 11.09 46.57 -10.57
CA ALA A 243 10.07 47.03 -11.53
C ALA A 243 9.06 45.95 -11.87
N GLN A 244 8.38 45.42 -10.85
CA GLN A 244 7.35 44.41 -11.08
C GLN A 244 6.25 44.89 -12.02
N PRO A 245 5.72 44.01 -12.86
CA PRO A 245 5.99 42.58 -12.98
C PRO A 245 7.19 42.20 -13.87
N ASN A 246 7.97 43.19 -14.32
CA ASN A 246 9.10 42.97 -15.19
C ASN A 246 10.37 42.53 -14.42
N TYR A 247 10.64 41.26 -14.42
CA TYR A 247 11.84 40.68 -13.80
C TYR A 247 13.12 40.83 -14.64
N SER A 248 13.06 41.37 -15.85
CA SER A 248 14.27 41.76 -16.60
C SER A 248 14.90 43.06 -16.08
N THR A 249 14.17 43.84 -15.27
CA THR A 249 14.66 45.04 -14.62
C THR A 249 15.12 44.74 -13.22
N PHE A 250 16.35 45.06 -12.91
CA PHE A 250 16.99 44.84 -11.63
C PHE A 250 17.75 46.05 -11.12
N ALA A 251 18.00 46.12 -9.83
CA ALA A 251 18.73 47.22 -9.20
C ALA A 251 19.91 46.68 -8.34
N CYS A 252 21.12 46.99 -8.75
CA CYS A 252 22.32 46.77 -7.96
C CYS A 252 22.48 47.85 -6.89
N ILE A 253 22.00 49.06 -7.18
CA ILE A 253 22.25 50.27 -6.36
C ILE A 253 21.33 50.42 -5.16
N ASN A 254 20.40 49.50 -4.93
CA ASN A 254 19.47 49.55 -3.81
C ASN A 254 20.07 48.96 -2.50
N CYS A 255 21.21 48.33 -2.57
CA CYS A 255 21.86 47.78 -1.40
C CYS A 255 22.74 48.83 -0.75
N HIS A 256 22.85 48.83 0.60
CA HIS A 256 23.62 49.77 1.37
C HIS A 256 25.14 49.76 1.01
N GLU A 257 25.64 48.64 0.53
CA GLU A 257 27.04 48.50 0.06
C GLU A 257 27.33 49.24 -1.25
N HIS A 258 26.30 49.52 -2.04
CA HIS A 258 26.40 50.13 -3.35
C HIS A 258 25.99 51.61 -3.35
N THR A 259 26.23 52.35 -2.24
CA THR A 259 25.91 53.78 -2.19
C THR A 259 26.69 54.55 -3.27
N GLU A 260 26.11 55.59 -3.85
CA GLU A 260 26.69 56.34 -4.93
C GLU A 260 28.07 56.91 -4.57
N SER A 261 28.23 57.45 -3.36
CA SER A 261 29.49 58.04 -2.90
C SER A 261 30.58 56.99 -2.79
N ARG A 262 30.24 55.77 -2.29
CA ARG A 262 31.21 54.65 -2.19
C ARG A 262 31.59 54.13 -3.55
N MET A 263 30.61 53.95 -4.45
CA MET A 263 30.88 53.46 -5.78
C MET A 263 31.68 54.46 -6.63
N ASN A 264 31.36 55.76 -6.54
CA ASN A 264 32.10 56.82 -7.20
C ASN A 264 33.57 56.85 -6.73
N SER A 265 33.83 56.66 -5.45
CA SER A 265 35.18 56.59 -4.88
C SER A 265 35.94 55.37 -5.41
N GLN A 266 35.31 54.20 -5.41
CA GLN A 266 35.95 52.95 -5.87
C GLN A 266 36.24 52.95 -7.36
N HIS A 267 35.44 53.66 -8.15
CA HIS A 267 35.55 53.73 -9.62
C HIS A 267 36.11 55.04 -10.13
N ALA A 268 36.78 55.83 -9.27
CA ALA A 268 37.26 57.19 -9.63
C ALA A 268 38.17 57.19 -10.86
N ASN A 269 38.91 56.09 -11.12
CA ASN A 269 39.84 55.98 -12.25
C ASN A 269 39.29 55.08 -13.38
N VAL A 270 38.01 54.65 -13.31
CA VAL A 270 37.43 53.79 -14.33
C VAL A 270 36.78 54.61 -15.41
N LYS A 271 37.35 54.57 -16.61
CA LYS A 271 36.86 55.29 -17.79
C LYS A 271 35.48 54.71 -18.19
N GLY A 272 34.51 55.58 -18.30
CA GLY A 272 33.15 55.19 -18.72
C GLY A 272 32.28 54.68 -17.59
N TYR A 273 32.70 54.76 -16.34
CA TYR A 273 31.87 54.41 -15.20
C TYR A 273 30.62 55.29 -15.14
N VAL A 274 29.48 54.62 -14.92
CA VAL A 274 28.20 55.31 -14.71
C VAL A 274 27.49 54.59 -13.55
N TYR A 275 26.99 55.38 -12.60
CA TYR A 275 26.25 54.84 -11.45
C TYR A 275 24.83 54.46 -11.86
N GLN A 276 24.71 53.31 -12.55
CA GLN A 276 23.48 52.72 -12.99
C GLN A 276 23.59 51.16 -12.93
N SER A 277 22.52 50.48 -12.53
CA SER A 277 22.51 49.01 -12.41
C SER A 277 22.86 48.28 -13.70
N SER A 278 22.39 48.78 -14.86
CA SER A 278 22.71 48.19 -16.16
C SER A 278 24.22 48.35 -16.52
N ALA A 279 24.85 49.47 -16.14
CA ALA A 279 26.27 49.71 -16.35
C ALA A 279 27.10 48.82 -15.39
N CYS A 280 26.67 48.69 -14.15
CA CYS A 280 27.29 47.76 -13.19
C CYS A 280 27.26 46.33 -13.72
N TYR A 281 26.13 45.87 -14.22
CA TYR A 281 25.98 44.53 -14.78
C TYR A 281 26.83 44.28 -16.02
N SER A 282 27.01 45.34 -16.89
CA SER A 282 27.82 45.22 -18.09
C SER A 282 29.30 44.96 -17.76
N CYS A 283 29.77 45.44 -16.64
CA CYS A 283 31.16 45.24 -16.20
C CYS A 283 31.32 44.06 -15.20
N HIS A 284 30.28 43.81 -14.39
CA HIS A 284 30.24 42.80 -13.35
C HIS A 284 29.12 41.78 -13.58
N PRO A 285 29.11 41.03 -14.69
CA PRO A 285 28.01 40.07 -15.00
C PRO A 285 27.95 38.91 -14.04
N THR A 286 28.97 38.67 -13.25
CA THR A 286 29.00 37.59 -12.24
C THR A 286 28.98 38.11 -10.80
N GLY A 287 28.84 39.43 -10.59
CA GLY A 287 28.77 40.03 -9.27
C GLY A 287 30.13 40.14 -8.55
N GLY A 288 31.20 39.66 -9.13
CA GLY A 288 32.56 39.84 -8.64
C GLY A 288 33.28 41.04 -9.32
N GLY A 289 34.14 41.72 -8.56
CA GLY A 289 34.99 42.78 -9.04
C GLY A 289 36.42 42.36 -9.10
#